data_2fce3ecdd53b91b2468166ddb9b05757
#
_entry.id   2fce3ecdd53b91b2468166ddb9b05757
#
_cell.length_a   1.000
_cell.length_b   1.000
_cell.length_c   1.000
_cell.angle_alpha   90.00
_cell.angle_beta   90.00
_cell.angle_gamma   90.00
#
_symmetry.space_group_name_H-M   'P 1'
#
loop_
_entity.id
_entity.type
_entity.pdbx_description
1 polymer ?
#
loop_
_entity_poly.entity_id
_entity_poly.type
_entity_poly.pdbx_seq_one_letter_code
_entity_poly.pdbx_strand_id
1 'polypeptide(L)'
;MRIGASWVPTDVYQQFMFELFGTSVYARQRMRVVRSEYSGEWNISNKSMDGGNIKAVTTYGTKRITAYHILEQTLNQRVVKVFDTVVEDGKERPVLNVKETAIAQDRQELIKSKFADWLWQDIDRRERLCRIYNDTFNSIRPREYDGSHLRFVGMNPEITLRKHQVNAIAHVLYGGNTLLAHEVGAGKT
;
A
#
# COMPACT_ATOMS: atom_id res chain seq x y z
N MET A 1 -3.14 2.32 7.51
CA MET A 1 -2.26 2.24 6.31
C MET A 1 -2.08 0.80 5.92
N ARG A 2 -2.02 0.50 4.61
CA ARG A 2 -1.92 -0.88 4.11
C ARG A 2 -0.45 -1.31 4.05
N ILE A 3 -0.12 -2.48 4.60
CA ILE A 3 1.21 -3.08 4.50
C ILE A 3 1.52 -3.42 3.03
N GLY A 4 2.79 -3.25 2.59
CA GLY A 4 3.20 -3.48 1.21
C GLY A 4 2.98 -2.29 0.27
N ALA A 5 2.62 -1.12 0.79
CA ALA A 5 2.54 0.11 -0.01
C ALA A 5 3.91 0.48 -0.59
N SER A 6 3.95 0.73 -1.90
CA SER A 6 5.21 0.93 -2.66
C SER A 6 5.98 2.20 -2.32
N TRP A 7 5.31 3.21 -1.77
CA TRP A 7 5.91 4.46 -1.37
C TRP A 7 6.61 4.41 0.00
N VAL A 8 6.34 3.36 0.81
CA VAL A 8 7.01 3.15 2.08
C VAL A 8 8.39 2.57 1.82
N PRO A 9 9.45 3.17 2.39
CA PRO A 9 10.81 2.70 2.20
C PRO A 9 11.02 1.26 2.70
N THR A 10 11.89 0.53 2.02
CA THR A 10 12.21 -0.88 2.33
C THR A 10 12.78 -1.08 3.72
N ASP A 11 13.55 -0.08 4.22
CA ASP A 11 14.13 -0.09 5.55
C ASP A 11 13.07 -0.09 6.67
N VAL A 12 11.93 0.56 6.45
CA VAL A 12 10.80 0.55 7.40
C VAL A 12 10.20 -0.85 7.53
N TYR A 13 9.99 -1.55 6.42
CA TYR A 13 9.51 -2.94 6.45
C TYR A 13 10.55 -3.89 7.06
N GLN A 14 11.84 -3.64 6.79
CA GLN A 14 12.93 -4.42 7.37
C GLN A 14 13.02 -4.22 8.89
N GLN A 15 12.91 -2.98 9.37
CA GLN A 15 12.88 -2.68 10.79
C GLN A 15 11.67 -3.35 11.47
N PHE A 16 10.49 -3.22 10.89
CA PHE A 16 9.28 -3.89 11.39
C PHE A 16 9.48 -5.41 11.51
N MET A 17 10.00 -6.04 10.47
CA MET A 17 10.29 -7.48 10.45
C MET A 17 11.21 -7.88 11.59
N PHE A 18 12.31 -7.13 11.78
CA PHE A 18 13.30 -7.42 12.81
C PHE A 18 12.76 -7.25 14.23
N GLU A 19 11.97 -6.23 14.46
CA GLU A 19 11.39 -5.94 15.78
C GLU A 19 10.27 -6.93 16.10
N LEU A 20 9.33 -7.16 15.17
CA LEU A 20 8.18 -8.03 15.40
C LEU A 20 8.61 -9.47 15.69
N PHE A 21 9.50 -10.00 14.86
CA PHE A 21 9.94 -11.40 14.99
C PHE A 21 11.06 -11.57 16.00
N GLY A 22 11.70 -10.49 16.45
CA GLY A 22 12.87 -10.57 17.31
C GLY A 22 14.03 -11.27 16.60
N THR A 23 14.23 -10.96 15.30
CA THR A 23 15.27 -11.57 14.46
C THR A 23 16.65 -11.48 15.10
N SER A 24 17.40 -12.57 15.10
CA SER A 24 18.72 -12.64 15.69
C SER A 24 19.71 -11.65 15.05
N VAL A 25 20.70 -11.17 15.84
CA VAL A 25 21.71 -10.20 15.34
C VAL A 25 22.44 -10.74 14.11
N TYR A 26 22.77 -12.03 14.11
CA TYR A 26 23.42 -12.69 12.99
C TYR A 26 22.56 -12.67 11.71
N ALA A 27 21.28 -12.97 11.84
CA ALA A 27 20.36 -12.95 10.71
C ALA A 27 20.09 -11.52 10.20
N ARG A 28 20.00 -10.52 11.09
CA ARG A 28 19.81 -9.09 10.71
C ARG A 28 20.93 -8.58 9.80
N GLN A 29 22.14 -9.06 9.92
CA GLN A 29 23.25 -8.62 9.07
C GLN A 29 23.10 -9.05 7.61
N ARG A 30 22.39 -10.14 7.36
CA ARG A 30 22.31 -10.81 6.05
C ARG A 30 20.92 -10.80 5.42
N MET A 31 19.88 -10.70 6.22
CA MET A 31 18.50 -10.61 5.73
C MET A 31 18.20 -9.18 5.24
N ARG A 32 17.54 -9.08 4.11
CA ARG A 32 17.10 -7.79 3.55
C ARG A 32 15.69 -7.92 3.00
N VAL A 33 14.93 -6.86 3.17
CA VAL A 33 13.66 -6.66 2.46
C VAL A 33 13.96 -5.80 1.24
N VAL A 34 13.73 -6.34 0.06
CA VAL A 34 13.98 -5.66 -1.23
C VAL A 34 12.70 -5.65 -2.05
N ARG A 35 12.54 -4.62 -2.86
CA ARG A 35 11.48 -4.53 -3.86
C ARG A 35 12.12 -4.48 -5.24
N SER A 36 11.69 -5.36 -6.13
CA SER A 36 12.15 -5.37 -7.52
C SER A 36 11.64 -4.13 -8.25
N GLU A 37 12.51 -3.41 -8.92
CA GLU A 37 12.13 -2.26 -9.76
C GLU A 37 11.36 -2.69 -11.02
N TYR A 38 11.64 -3.90 -11.53
CA TYR A 38 11.00 -4.42 -12.75
C TYR A 38 9.62 -5.02 -12.49
N SER A 39 9.51 -5.93 -11.52
CA SER A 39 8.26 -6.64 -11.23
C SER A 39 7.41 -5.93 -10.18
N GLY A 40 7.99 -5.02 -9.42
CA GLY A 40 7.35 -4.39 -8.25
C GLY A 40 7.16 -5.33 -7.07
N GLU A 41 7.62 -6.58 -7.16
CA GLU A 41 7.46 -7.59 -6.12
C GLU A 41 8.43 -7.40 -4.96
N TRP A 42 7.92 -7.67 -3.77
CA TRP A 42 8.71 -7.70 -2.55
C TRP A 42 9.34 -9.07 -2.35
N ASN A 43 10.59 -9.08 -1.92
CA ASN A 43 11.32 -10.28 -1.57
C ASN A 43 12.08 -10.10 -0.26
N ILE A 44 12.11 -11.15 0.57
CA ILE A 44 12.92 -11.21 1.78
C ILE A 44 14.05 -12.20 1.54
N SER A 45 15.28 -11.69 1.48
CA SER A 45 16.46 -12.53 1.25
C SER A 45 16.83 -13.32 2.51
N ASN A 46 17.46 -14.50 2.31
CA ASN A 46 18.06 -15.32 3.37
C ASN A 46 17.09 -15.72 4.51
N LYS A 47 15.81 -15.93 4.22
CA LYS A 47 14.75 -16.29 5.19
C LYS A 47 15.09 -17.50 6.06
N SER A 48 15.87 -18.45 5.55
CA SER A 48 16.28 -19.67 6.26
C SER A 48 17.30 -19.44 7.37
N MET A 49 17.98 -18.30 7.38
CA MET A 49 19.04 -18.01 8.38
C MET A 49 18.50 -17.85 9.82
N ASP A 50 17.23 -17.57 9.98
CA ASP A 50 16.57 -17.44 11.29
C ASP A 50 15.47 -18.50 11.48
N GLY A 51 15.65 -19.67 10.85
CA GLY A 51 14.69 -20.78 10.89
C GLY A 51 14.41 -21.35 12.27
N GLY A 52 15.33 -21.17 13.23
CA GLY A 52 15.15 -21.57 14.63
C GLY A 52 14.42 -20.53 15.50
N ASN A 53 13.99 -19.41 14.95
CA ASN A 53 13.32 -18.37 15.69
C ASN A 53 11.91 -18.79 16.10
N ILE A 54 11.70 -18.97 17.42
CA ILE A 54 10.42 -19.42 17.98
C ILE A 54 9.27 -18.50 17.58
N LYS A 55 9.44 -17.18 17.64
CA LYS A 55 8.40 -16.22 17.22
C LYS A 55 8.03 -16.37 15.74
N ALA A 56 9.03 -16.59 14.89
CA ALA A 56 8.83 -16.74 13.45
C ALA A 56 8.19 -18.08 13.07
N VAL A 57 8.30 -19.12 13.89
CA VAL A 57 7.74 -20.45 13.60
C VAL A 57 6.42 -20.72 14.32
N THR A 58 6.22 -20.16 15.54
CA THR A 58 5.04 -20.46 16.36
C THR A 58 4.06 -19.31 16.49
N THR A 59 4.56 -18.09 16.82
CA THR A 59 3.68 -16.95 17.12
C THR A 59 3.12 -16.31 15.85
N TYR A 60 3.99 -16.01 14.88
CA TYR A 60 3.65 -15.34 13.62
C TYR A 60 3.75 -16.24 12.39
N GLY A 61 4.19 -17.48 12.59
CA GLY A 61 4.23 -18.52 11.57
C GLY A 61 3.49 -19.77 12.01
N THR A 62 3.65 -20.82 11.22
CA THR A 62 3.19 -22.19 11.51
C THR A 62 4.35 -23.15 11.31
N LYS A 63 4.15 -24.43 11.69
CA LYS A 63 5.13 -25.50 11.41
C LYS A 63 5.41 -25.71 9.91
N ARG A 64 4.49 -25.27 9.04
CA ARG A 64 4.55 -25.46 7.59
C ARG A 64 5.09 -24.23 6.86
N ILE A 65 4.84 -23.03 7.38
CA ILE A 65 5.25 -21.78 6.76
C ILE A 65 5.72 -20.79 7.82
N THR A 66 6.90 -20.22 7.63
CA THR A 66 7.50 -19.27 8.57
C THR A 66 6.88 -17.88 8.44
N ALA A 67 6.95 -17.07 9.49
CA ALA A 67 6.51 -15.69 9.49
C ALA A 67 7.16 -14.83 8.39
N TYR A 68 8.40 -15.13 8.01
CA TYR A 68 9.10 -14.44 6.93
C TYR A 68 8.43 -14.67 5.57
N HIS A 69 7.96 -15.89 5.29
CA HIS A 69 7.21 -16.18 4.07
C HIS A 69 5.81 -15.55 4.12
N ILE A 70 5.13 -15.60 5.27
CA ILE A 70 3.83 -14.96 5.45
C ILE A 70 3.96 -13.45 5.24
N LEU A 71 4.98 -12.80 5.80
CA LEU A 71 5.24 -11.38 5.61
C LEU A 71 5.50 -11.05 4.14
N GLU A 72 6.32 -11.84 3.44
CA GLU A 72 6.59 -11.63 2.02
C GLU A 72 5.32 -11.72 1.16
N GLN A 73 4.47 -12.73 1.40
CA GLN A 73 3.16 -12.82 0.73
C GLN A 73 2.27 -11.61 1.06
N THR A 74 2.31 -11.16 2.32
CA THR A 74 1.56 -9.99 2.78
C THR A 74 2.01 -8.69 2.11
N LEU A 75 3.31 -8.48 1.99
CA LEU A 75 3.89 -7.34 1.28
C LEU A 75 3.45 -7.33 -0.20
N ASN A 76 3.38 -8.49 -0.83
CA ASN A 76 2.92 -8.67 -2.21
C ASN A 76 1.38 -8.70 -2.35
N GLN A 77 0.62 -8.41 -1.29
CA GLN A 77 -0.85 -8.42 -1.30
C GLN A 77 -1.46 -9.78 -1.69
N ARG A 78 -0.71 -10.87 -1.48
CA ARG A 78 -1.16 -12.24 -1.79
C ARG A 78 -1.72 -12.91 -0.54
N VAL A 79 -2.76 -13.70 -0.71
CA VAL A 79 -3.31 -14.53 0.35
C VAL A 79 -2.43 -15.76 0.53
N VAL A 80 -2.05 -16.05 1.76
CA VAL A 80 -1.23 -17.23 2.07
C VAL A 80 -2.03 -18.50 1.85
N LYS A 81 -1.41 -19.47 1.16
CA LYS A 81 -1.96 -20.81 0.92
C LYS A 81 -0.91 -21.85 1.28
N VAL A 82 -1.31 -22.91 1.95
CA VAL A 82 -0.46 -24.05 2.32
C VAL A 82 -0.92 -25.28 1.56
N PHE A 83 0.01 -25.96 0.91
CA PHE A 83 -0.27 -27.15 0.11
C PHE A 83 0.45 -28.36 0.69
N ASP A 84 -0.22 -29.51 0.65
CA ASP A 84 0.36 -30.82 0.89
C ASP A 84 0.68 -31.50 -0.45
N THR A 85 1.75 -32.28 -0.49
CA THR A 85 2.05 -33.10 -1.65
C THR A 85 1.40 -34.46 -1.47
N VAL A 86 0.46 -34.81 -2.33
CA VAL A 86 -0.19 -36.12 -2.37
C VAL A 86 0.30 -36.88 -3.61
N VAL A 87 0.64 -38.14 -3.43
CA VAL A 87 1.04 -39.01 -4.54
C VAL A 87 -0.18 -39.83 -4.99
N GLU A 88 -0.68 -39.52 -6.18
CA GLU A 88 -1.74 -40.28 -6.86
C GLU A 88 -1.20 -40.83 -8.18
N ASP A 89 -1.37 -42.13 -8.42
CA ASP A 89 -0.91 -42.82 -9.63
C ASP A 89 0.59 -42.60 -9.96
N GLY A 90 1.44 -42.53 -8.90
CA GLY A 90 2.86 -42.27 -9.06
C GLY A 90 3.26 -40.83 -9.44
N LYS A 91 2.30 -39.92 -9.45
CA LYS A 91 2.54 -38.48 -9.72
C LYS A 91 2.26 -37.65 -8.47
N GLU A 92 3.19 -36.74 -8.15
CA GLU A 92 3.01 -35.76 -7.09
C GLU A 92 2.04 -34.66 -7.52
N ARG A 93 1.04 -34.39 -6.69
CA ARG A 93 0.08 -33.29 -6.90
C ARG A 93 0.00 -32.43 -5.64
N PRO A 94 0.08 -31.09 -5.76
CA PRO A 94 -0.17 -30.18 -4.65
C PRO A 94 -1.67 -30.11 -4.35
N VAL A 95 -2.07 -30.47 -3.14
CA VAL A 95 -3.45 -30.38 -2.65
C VAL A 95 -3.51 -29.30 -1.56
N LEU A 96 -4.49 -28.40 -1.64
CA LEU A 96 -4.66 -27.32 -0.67
C LEU A 96 -5.01 -27.91 0.71
N ASN A 97 -4.17 -27.64 1.72
CA ASN A 97 -4.49 -27.94 3.10
C ASN A 97 -5.32 -26.79 3.70
N VAL A 98 -6.65 -26.98 3.75
CA VAL A 98 -7.58 -25.93 4.20
C VAL A 98 -7.31 -25.51 5.64
N LYS A 99 -7.03 -26.46 6.54
CA LYS A 99 -6.77 -26.20 7.97
C LYS A 99 -5.50 -25.37 8.18
N GLU A 100 -4.39 -25.81 7.61
CA GLU A 100 -3.11 -25.09 7.71
C GLU A 100 -3.16 -23.72 7.01
N THR A 101 -3.91 -23.63 5.91
CA THR A 101 -4.14 -22.35 5.20
C THR A 101 -4.91 -21.38 6.09
N ALA A 102 -5.98 -21.80 6.76
CA ALA A 102 -6.73 -20.94 7.67
C ALA A 102 -5.85 -20.40 8.81
N ILE A 103 -5.06 -21.29 9.45
CA ILE A 103 -4.14 -20.88 10.51
C ILE A 103 -3.09 -19.86 9.98
N ALA A 104 -2.55 -20.09 8.79
CA ALA A 104 -1.59 -19.18 8.18
C ALA A 104 -2.20 -17.82 7.82
N GLN A 105 -3.46 -17.79 7.40
CA GLN A 105 -4.21 -16.56 7.14
C GLN A 105 -4.50 -15.77 8.43
N ASP A 106 -4.83 -16.43 9.53
CA ASP A 106 -4.98 -15.78 10.84
C ASP A 106 -3.65 -15.12 11.27
N ARG A 107 -2.51 -15.78 11.03
CA ARG A 107 -1.19 -15.19 11.28
C ARG A 107 -0.90 -14.01 10.35
N GLN A 108 -1.35 -14.08 9.11
CA GLN A 108 -1.24 -12.98 8.14
C GLN A 108 -2.01 -11.74 8.62
N GLU A 109 -3.25 -11.90 9.09
CA GLU A 109 -4.04 -10.79 9.65
C GLU A 109 -3.42 -10.23 10.93
N LEU A 110 -2.89 -11.08 11.79
CA LEU A 110 -2.16 -10.64 12.98
C LEU A 110 -0.94 -9.76 12.62
N ILE A 111 -0.16 -10.16 11.61
CA ILE A 111 0.99 -9.37 11.14
C ILE A 111 0.53 -8.01 10.58
N LYS A 112 -0.57 -7.97 9.82
CA LYS A 112 -1.15 -6.73 9.29
C LYS A 112 -1.59 -5.78 10.40
N SER A 113 -2.29 -6.29 11.41
CA SER A 113 -2.71 -5.51 12.57
C SER A 113 -1.50 -4.95 13.32
N LYS A 114 -0.51 -5.80 13.62
CA LYS A 114 0.72 -5.37 14.30
C LYS A 114 1.49 -4.31 13.52
N PHE A 115 1.52 -4.39 12.19
CA PHE A 115 2.14 -3.35 11.37
C PHE A 115 1.40 -2.02 11.47
N ALA A 116 0.08 -2.03 11.44
CA ALA A 116 -0.72 -0.82 11.54
C ALA A 116 -0.49 -0.10 12.88
N ASP A 117 -0.43 -0.86 13.98
CA ASP A 117 -0.17 -0.32 15.31
C ASP A 117 1.27 0.20 15.43
N TRP A 118 2.27 -0.59 15.01
CA TRP A 118 3.69 -0.28 15.13
C TRP A 118 4.12 0.93 14.31
N LEU A 119 3.52 1.12 13.12
CA LEU A 119 3.97 2.11 12.15
C LEU A 119 3.97 3.54 12.71
N TRP A 120 2.97 3.87 13.53
CA TRP A 120 2.75 5.23 14.04
C TRP A 120 3.23 5.45 15.48
N GLN A 121 3.77 4.44 16.15
CA GLN A 121 4.24 4.55 17.54
C GLN A 121 5.48 5.41 17.68
N ASP A 122 6.40 5.31 16.75
CA ASP A 122 7.64 6.07 16.71
C ASP A 122 7.44 7.42 16.02
N ILE A 123 7.85 8.52 16.68
CA ILE A 123 7.63 9.90 16.20
C ILE A 123 8.46 10.17 14.95
N ASP A 124 9.74 9.81 14.95
CA ASP A 124 10.67 10.10 13.85
C ASP A 124 10.25 9.35 12.58
N ARG A 125 9.87 8.09 12.73
CA ARG A 125 9.32 7.27 11.64
C ARG A 125 8.04 7.87 11.08
N ARG A 126 7.13 8.31 11.95
CA ARG A 126 5.86 8.94 11.56
C ARG A 126 6.11 10.23 10.78
N GLU A 127 6.98 11.11 11.26
CA GLU A 127 7.32 12.37 10.59
C GLU A 127 7.98 12.13 9.23
N ARG A 128 8.93 11.19 9.18
CA ARG A 128 9.58 10.78 7.93
C ARG A 128 8.56 10.28 6.90
N LEU A 129 7.64 9.41 7.29
CA LEU A 129 6.62 8.85 6.39
C LEU A 129 5.61 9.91 5.95
N CYS A 130 5.18 10.80 6.84
CA CYS A 130 4.30 11.92 6.49
C CYS A 130 4.97 12.85 5.46
N ARG A 131 6.26 13.15 5.62
CA ARG A 131 7.02 13.94 4.65
C ARG A 131 7.07 13.27 3.29
N ILE A 132 7.51 11.99 3.25
CA ILE A 132 7.59 11.22 1.99
C ILE A 132 6.21 11.18 1.29
N TYR A 133 5.13 10.95 2.05
CA TYR A 133 3.78 10.91 1.48
C TYR A 133 3.37 12.26 0.90
N ASN A 134 3.61 13.35 1.64
CA ASN A 134 3.26 14.69 1.20
C ASN A 134 4.07 15.10 -0.04
N ASP A 135 5.37 14.83 -0.05
CA ASP A 135 6.24 15.16 -1.18
C ASP A 135 5.86 14.37 -2.44
N THR A 136 5.42 13.11 -2.28
CA THR A 136 5.05 12.24 -3.41
C THR A 136 3.65 12.52 -3.93
N PHE A 137 2.66 12.70 -3.05
CA PHE A 137 1.25 12.71 -3.43
C PHE A 137 0.54 14.06 -3.24
N ASN A 138 1.04 14.92 -2.34
CA ASN A 138 0.42 16.19 -2.01
C ASN A 138 1.25 17.40 -2.49
N SER A 139 2.35 17.18 -3.20
CA SER A 139 3.22 18.27 -3.72
C SER A 139 2.59 19.00 -4.91
N ILE A 140 1.64 18.37 -5.59
CA ILE A 140 0.94 18.99 -6.73
C ILE A 140 -0.33 19.64 -6.21
N ARG A 141 -0.35 20.97 -6.22
CA ARG A 141 -1.56 21.75 -5.97
C ARG A 141 -2.27 22.00 -7.31
N PRO A 142 -3.48 21.49 -7.53
CA PRO A 142 -4.25 21.81 -8.73
C PRO A 142 -4.42 23.32 -8.82
N ARG A 143 -4.25 23.86 -10.03
CA ARG A 143 -4.50 25.29 -10.27
C ARG A 143 -6.00 25.55 -10.13
N GLU A 144 -6.36 26.43 -9.22
CA GLU A 144 -7.73 26.90 -9.07
C GLU A 144 -7.95 28.14 -9.94
N TYR A 145 -9.08 28.19 -10.60
CA TYR A 145 -9.46 29.31 -11.45
C TYR A 145 -10.61 30.05 -10.79
N ASP A 146 -10.35 31.28 -10.37
CA ASP A 146 -11.39 32.20 -9.88
C ASP A 146 -11.83 33.13 -11.01
N GLY A 147 -13.08 33.02 -11.41
CA GLY A 147 -13.68 33.82 -12.45
C GLY A 147 -14.41 35.06 -11.93
N SER A 148 -14.34 35.41 -10.65
CA SER A 148 -15.09 36.50 -10.02
C SER A 148 -14.86 37.88 -10.66
N HIS A 149 -13.69 38.05 -11.28
CA HIS A 149 -13.30 39.29 -12.00
C HIS A 149 -13.85 39.37 -13.44
N LEU A 150 -14.43 38.30 -13.98
CA LEU A 150 -14.92 38.25 -15.35
C LEU A 150 -16.21 39.04 -15.51
N ARG A 151 -16.25 39.83 -16.57
CA ARG A 151 -17.47 40.56 -16.99
C ARG A 151 -17.95 40.00 -18.33
N PHE A 152 -19.22 39.63 -18.38
CA PHE A 152 -19.83 39.00 -19.56
C PHE A 152 -20.58 40.06 -20.35
N VAL A 153 -19.88 40.75 -21.25
CA VAL A 153 -20.49 41.78 -22.11
C VAL A 153 -21.35 41.10 -23.16
N GLY A 154 -22.64 41.55 -23.29
CA GLY A 154 -23.59 41.00 -24.26
C GLY A 154 -24.40 39.81 -23.75
N MET A 155 -24.20 39.36 -22.50
CA MET A 155 -25.05 38.35 -21.88
C MET A 155 -26.39 38.96 -21.44
N ASN A 156 -27.49 38.17 -21.51
CA ASN A 156 -28.77 38.60 -20.99
C ASN A 156 -28.67 39.00 -19.50
N PRO A 157 -29.04 40.24 -19.11
CA PRO A 157 -28.90 40.73 -17.73
C PRO A 157 -29.82 39.99 -16.73
N GLU A 158 -30.83 39.29 -17.18
CA GLU A 158 -31.71 38.47 -16.31
C GLU A 158 -31.06 37.16 -15.88
N ILE A 159 -29.95 36.74 -16.54
CA ILE A 159 -29.27 35.50 -16.24
C ILE A 159 -28.07 35.78 -15.31
N THR A 160 -28.11 35.20 -14.12
CA THR A 160 -26.98 35.25 -13.18
C THR A 160 -26.27 33.90 -13.16
N LEU A 161 -25.00 33.91 -13.55
CA LEU A 161 -24.15 32.71 -13.50
C LEU A 161 -23.80 32.35 -12.07
N ARG A 162 -23.82 31.05 -11.77
CA ARG A 162 -23.38 30.52 -10.48
C ARG A 162 -21.83 30.52 -10.39
N LYS A 163 -21.29 30.56 -9.19
CA LYS A 163 -19.82 30.60 -8.96
C LYS A 163 -19.08 29.51 -9.74
N HIS A 164 -19.54 28.27 -9.74
CA HIS A 164 -18.88 27.18 -10.47
C HIS A 164 -18.91 27.35 -11.99
N GLN A 165 -19.94 28.01 -12.54
CA GLN A 165 -20.04 28.31 -13.98
C GLN A 165 -19.04 29.40 -14.36
N VAL A 166 -18.94 30.46 -13.55
CA VAL A 166 -17.98 31.53 -13.74
C VAL A 166 -16.56 31.03 -13.66
N ASN A 167 -16.26 30.17 -12.68
CA ASN A 167 -14.95 29.53 -12.53
C ASN A 167 -14.63 28.56 -13.68
N ALA A 168 -15.63 27.86 -14.21
CA ALA A 168 -15.45 27.02 -15.40
C ALA A 168 -15.07 27.83 -16.64
N ILE A 169 -15.70 29.01 -16.83
CA ILE A 169 -15.34 29.92 -17.91
C ILE A 169 -13.90 30.43 -17.74
N ALA A 170 -13.52 30.81 -16.52
CA ALA A 170 -12.13 31.18 -16.22
C ALA A 170 -11.14 30.06 -16.52
N HIS A 171 -11.51 28.80 -16.18
CA HIS A 171 -10.70 27.63 -16.47
C HIS A 171 -10.50 27.45 -17.99
N VAL A 172 -11.54 27.57 -18.79
CA VAL A 172 -11.43 27.49 -20.26
C VAL A 172 -10.58 28.62 -20.83
N LEU A 173 -10.76 29.86 -20.34
CA LEU A 173 -10.04 31.02 -20.84
C LEU A 173 -8.54 30.97 -20.52
N TYR A 174 -8.17 30.55 -19.32
CA TYR A 174 -6.78 30.63 -18.82
C TYR A 174 -6.07 29.28 -18.77
N GLY A 175 -6.80 28.17 -18.85
CA GLY A 175 -6.25 26.81 -18.72
C GLY A 175 -5.92 26.12 -20.05
N GLY A 176 -6.43 26.62 -21.17
CA GLY A 176 -6.31 25.97 -22.46
C GLY A 176 -7.28 24.80 -22.61
N ASN A 177 -6.81 23.63 -23.07
CA ASN A 177 -7.66 22.45 -23.21
C ASN A 177 -8.23 22.02 -21.86
N THR A 178 -9.56 22.02 -21.73
CA THR A 178 -10.23 21.85 -20.44
C THR A 178 -11.31 20.79 -20.52
N LEU A 179 -11.32 19.88 -19.52
CA LEU A 179 -12.40 18.94 -19.26
C LEU A 179 -13.28 19.46 -18.12
N LEU A 180 -14.54 19.80 -18.39
CA LEU A 180 -15.51 20.20 -17.38
C LEU A 180 -16.35 18.99 -16.94
N ALA A 181 -15.83 18.26 -15.94
CA ALA A 181 -16.47 17.07 -15.38
C ALA A 181 -17.51 17.41 -14.29
N HIS A 182 -18.41 18.38 -14.57
CA HIS A 182 -19.47 18.74 -13.64
C HIS A 182 -20.62 17.71 -13.70
N GLU A 183 -21.33 17.56 -12.59
CA GLU A 183 -22.50 16.69 -12.49
C GLU A 183 -23.63 17.10 -13.47
N VAL A 184 -24.53 16.15 -13.75
CA VAL A 184 -25.72 16.41 -14.55
C VAL A 184 -26.59 17.44 -13.84
N GLY A 185 -27.12 18.44 -14.58
CA GLY A 185 -27.92 19.53 -14.01
C GLY A 185 -27.10 20.72 -13.47
N ALA A 186 -25.77 20.70 -13.57
CA ALA A 186 -24.92 21.85 -13.16
C ALA A 186 -25.05 23.08 -14.10
N GLY A 187 -25.84 23.02 -15.16
CA GLY A 187 -26.03 24.15 -16.11
C GLY A 187 -24.80 24.38 -16.98
N LYS A 188 -24.28 23.32 -17.61
CA LYS A 188 -23.14 23.42 -18.55
C LYS A 188 -23.50 24.02 -19.91
N THR A 189 -24.78 23.91 -20.31
CA THR A 189 -25.37 24.44 -21.56
C THR A 189 -26.19 25.67 -21.29
#